data_d90836effc8c3e56154278e652f20b9d
#
_entry.id   d90836effc8c3e56154278e652f20b9d
#
_cell.length_a   1.000
_cell.length_b   1.000
_cell.length_c   1.000
_cell.angle_alpha   90.00
_cell.angle_beta   90.00
_cell.angle_gamma   90.00
#
_symmetry.space_group_name_H-M   'P 1'
#
loop_
_entity.id
_entity.type
_entity.pdbx_description
1 polymer ?
#
loop_
_entity_poly.entity_id
_entity_poly.type
_entity_poly.pdbx_seq_one_letter_code
_entity_poly.pdbx_strand_id
1 'polypeptide(L)'
;MEKNLEYYMNLKYPTQITEITVEDGGGYLVEIPLLKGCMSDGETIAEALENIKEAKEEWLTYMLANNLSIPEPADVDKYSGKFVVRIPKTLHKTISEQSKMEGLSLNQYVANSLAYVAGQKQILLSK
;
A
#
# COMPACT_ATOMS: atom_id res chain seq x y z
N MET A 1 -14.22 -17.52 -9.21
CA MET A 1 -12.79 -17.84 -9.25
C MET A 1 -12.28 -18.12 -7.85
N GLU A 2 -11.72 -19.28 -7.65
CA GLU A 2 -11.21 -19.67 -6.35
C GLU A 2 -9.86 -19.01 -6.08
N LYS A 3 -9.73 -18.38 -4.91
CA LYS A 3 -8.49 -17.73 -4.49
C LYS A 3 -7.61 -18.76 -3.77
N ASN A 4 -6.81 -19.47 -4.54
CA ASN A 4 -5.90 -20.49 -4.03
C ASN A 4 -4.47 -19.94 -3.87
N LEU A 5 -3.52 -20.81 -3.53
CA LEU A 5 -2.12 -20.42 -3.36
C LEU A 5 -1.55 -19.77 -4.63
N GLU A 6 -1.84 -20.34 -5.79
CA GLU A 6 -1.36 -19.80 -7.07
C GLU A 6 -1.88 -18.37 -7.29
N TYR A 7 -3.15 -18.13 -6.98
CA TYR A 7 -3.74 -16.81 -7.08
C TYR A 7 -2.95 -15.77 -6.28
N TYR A 8 -2.68 -16.07 -5.00
CA TYR A 8 -1.96 -15.14 -4.12
C TYR A 8 -0.49 -15.01 -4.48
N MET A 9 0.15 -16.09 -4.93
CA MET A 9 1.55 -16.05 -5.35
C MET A 9 1.76 -15.16 -6.57
N ASN A 10 0.75 -15.01 -7.42
CA ASN A 10 0.81 -14.18 -8.61
C ASN A 10 0.46 -12.71 -8.36
N LEU A 11 -0.04 -12.37 -7.18
CA LEU A 11 -0.31 -10.98 -6.84
C LEU A 11 1.01 -10.24 -6.59
N LYS A 12 1.07 -8.99 -7.03
CA LYS A 12 2.27 -8.17 -6.88
C LYS A 12 2.24 -7.41 -5.57
N TYR A 13 2.83 -8.01 -4.55
CA TYR A 13 2.96 -7.36 -3.25
C TYR A 13 4.16 -6.43 -3.22
N PRO A 14 4.00 -5.19 -2.72
CA PRO A 14 5.15 -4.33 -2.51
C PRO A 14 6.13 -5.01 -1.55
N THR A 15 7.39 -4.98 -1.93
CA THR A 15 8.47 -5.65 -1.19
C THR A 15 9.48 -4.59 -0.74
N GLN A 16 9.89 -4.65 0.51
CA GLN A 16 10.85 -3.72 1.09
C GLN A 16 12.16 -4.42 1.35
N ILE A 17 13.26 -3.82 0.89
CA ILE A 17 14.61 -4.36 1.06
C ILE A 17 15.40 -3.38 1.93
N THR A 18 16.02 -3.90 2.98
CA THR A 18 16.82 -3.11 3.91
C THR A 18 18.21 -3.71 4.03
N GLU A 19 19.25 -2.89 3.89
CA GLU A 19 20.61 -3.34 4.10
C GLU A 19 20.86 -3.50 5.60
N ILE A 20 21.40 -4.65 5.98
CA ILE A 20 21.74 -4.93 7.38
C ILE A 20 23.18 -4.50 7.59
N THR A 21 23.44 -3.71 8.65
CA THR A 21 24.79 -3.25 8.93
C THR A 21 25.71 -4.43 9.27
N VAL A 22 27.01 -4.24 9.02
CA VAL A 22 28.02 -5.27 9.33
C VAL A 22 27.96 -5.64 10.82
N GLU A 23 27.69 -4.66 11.68
CA GLU A 23 27.58 -4.87 13.13
C GLU A 23 26.41 -5.81 13.48
N ASP A 24 25.35 -5.76 12.70
CA ASP A 24 24.14 -6.59 12.92
C ASP A 24 24.16 -7.87 12.10
N GLY A 25 25.29 -8.21 11.48
CA GLY A 25 25.46 -9.45 10.74
C GLY A 25 25.63 -9.29 9.23
N GLY A 26 25.35 -8.12 8.69
CA GLY A 26 25.48 -7.84 7.26
C GLY A 26 24.38 -8.47 6.42
N GLY A 27 24.45 -8.27 5.10
CA GLY A 27 23.46 -8.80 4.18
C GLY A 27 22.25 -7.90 4.00
N TYR A 28 21.14 -8.50 3.58
CA TYR A 28 19.91 -7.77 3.26
C TYR A 28 18.70 -8.45 3.86
N LEU A 29 17.85 -7.65 4.48
CA LEU A 29 16.53 -8.10 4.95
C LEU A 29 15.51 -7.73 3.88
N VAL A 30 14.62 -8.66 3.58
CA VAL A 30 13.51 -8.42 2.66
C VAL A 30 12.22 -8.77 3.36
N GLU A 31 11.21 -7.93 3.20
CA GLU A 31 9.91 -8.16 3.82
C GLU A 31 8.77 -7.72 2.90
N ILE A 32 7.61 -8.33 3.11
CA ILE A 32 6.38 -7.95 2.44
C ILE A 32 5.49 -7.34 3.52
N PRO A 33 5.46 -6.00 3.64
CA PRO A 33 4.75 -5.35 4.75
C PRO A 33 3.27 -5.72 4.90
N LEU A 34 2.56 -5.94 3.80
CA LEU A 34 1.15 -6.34 3.85
C LEU A 34 0.94 -7.71 4.47
N LEU A 35 1.93 -8.59 4.37
CA LEU A 35 1.87 -9.93 4.93
C LEU A 35 2.71 -9.92 6.20
N LYS A 36 2.10 -9.57 7.32
CA LYS A 36 2.81 -9.39 8.60
C LYS A 36 3.60 -10.62 9.00
N GLY A 37 4.89 -10.43 9.25
CA GLY A 37 5.79 -11.50 9.61
C GLY A 37 6.39 -12.23 8.43
N CYS A 38 6.00 -11.91 7.20
CA CYS A 38 6.59 -12.50 6.01
C CYS A 38 7.87 -11.76 5.66
N MET A 39 9.00 -12.33 6.05
CA MET A 39 10.32 -11.74 5.83
C MET A 39 11.35 -12.83 5.63
N SER A 40 12.45 -12.45 5.02
CA SER A 40 13.59 -13.33 4.85
C SER A 40 14.85 -12.48 4.68
N ASP A 41 16.00 -13.13 4.55
CA ASP A 41 17.25 -12.41 4.37
C ASP A 41 18.14 -13.14 3.36
N GLY A 42 19.28 -12.53 3.05
CA GLY A 42 20.27 -13.10 2.17
C GLY A 42 21.53 -12.27 2.21
N GLU A 43 22.63 -12.85 1.79
CA GLU A 43 23.91 -12.13 1.73
C GLU A 43 23.94 -11.14 0.56
N THR A 44 23.13 -11.41 -0.48
CA THR A 44 22.96 -10.53 -1.62
C THR A 44 21.48 -10.23 -1.81
N ILE A 45 21.19 -9.17 -2.56
CA ILE A 45 19.79 -8.82 -2.88
C ILE A 45 19.13 -9.97 -3.65
N ALA A 46 19.84 -10.58 -4.60
CA ALA A 46 19.32 -11.70 -5.39
C ALA A 46 18.96 -12.89 -4.51
N GLU A 47 19.82 -13.22 -3.55
CA GLU A 47 19.57 -14.31 -2.60
C GLU A 47 18.38 -13.99 -1.70
N ALA A 48 18.31 -12.77 -1.18
CA ALA A 48 17.19 -12.35 -0.34
C ALA A 48 15.85 -12.44 -1.08
N LEU A 49 15.84 -12.04 -2.37
CA LEU A 49 14.63 -12.11 -3.20
C LEU A 49 14.20 -13.55 -3.51
N GLU A 50 15.17 -14.45 -3.68
CA GLU A 50 14.86 -15.89 -3.82
C GLU A 50 14.27 -16.43 -2.52
N ASN A 51 14.88 -16.09 -1.40
CA ASN A 51 14.45 -16.59 -0.10
C ASN A 51 13.06 -16.06 0.30
N ILE A 52 12.70 -14.83 -0.09
CA ILE A 52 11.36 -14.30 0.24
C ILE A 52 10.26 -15.04 -0.50
N LYS A 53 10.55 -15.60 -1.68
CA LYS A 53 9.54 -16.39 -2.41
C LYS A 53 9.13 -17.61 -1.62
N GLU A 54 10.08 -18.29 -1.00
CA GLU A 54 9.80 -19.45 -0.16
C GLU A 54 9.04 -19.04 1.09
N ALA A 55 9.46 -17.96 1.74
CA ALA A 55 8.79 -17.44 2.93
C ALA A 55 7.36 -17.04 2.62
N LYS A 56 7.13 -16.41 1.47
CA LYS A 56 5.80 -16.01 1.01
C LYS A 56 4.91 -17.23 0.80
N GLU A 57 5.44 -18.26 0.13
CA GLU A 57 4.70 -19.49 -0.11
C GLU A 57 4.30 -20.18 1.18
N GLU A 58 5.22 -20.28 2.12
CA GLU A 58 4.95 -20.89 3.44
C GLU A 58 3.91 -20.07 4.21
N TRP A 59 4.05 -18.76 4.21
CA TRP A 59 3.13 -17.85 4.88
C TRP A 59 1.71 -17.99 4.32
N LEU A 60 1.58 -17.95 2.99
CA LEU A 60 0.27 -18.07 2.33
C LEU A 60 -0.34 -19.45 2.54
N THR A 61 0.48 -20.51 2.49
CA THR A 61 0.02 -21.87 2.72
C THR A 61 -0.57 -22.01 4.12
N TYR A 62 0.11 -21.44 5.11
CA TYR A 62 -0.37 -21.46 6.49
C TYR A 62 -1.72 -20.73 6.62
N MET A 63 -1.82 -19.54 6.03
CA MET A 63 -3.04 -18.75 6.11
C MET A 63 -4.22 -19.47 5.44
N LEU A 64 -3.98 -20.07 4.28
CA LEU A 64 -5.03 -20.80 3.57
C LEU A 64 -5.47 -22.05 4.32
N ALA A 65 -4.52 -22.76 4.90
CA ALA A 65 -4.81 -23.99 5.67
C ALA A 65 -5.65 -23.70 6.93
N ASN A 66 -5.51 -22.50 7.49
CA ASN A 66 -6.22 -22.10 8.69
C ASN A 66 -7.42 -21.18 8.41
N ASN A 67 -7.79 -21.02 7.15
CA ASN A 67 -8.91 -20.18 6.71
C ASN A 67 -8.82 -18.75 7.24
N LEU A 68 -7.60 -18.21 7.30
CA LEU A 68 -7.35 -16.85 7.75
C LEU A 68 -7.41 -15.88 6.58
N SER A 69 -7.76 -14.63 6.88
CA SER A 69 -7.87 -13.59 5.86
C SER A 69 -6.49 -13.16 5.37
N ILE A 70 -6.31 -13.12 4.05
CA ILE A 70 -5.05 -12.71 3.41
C ILE A 70 -5.24 -11.34 2.78
N PRO A 71 -4.46 -10.31 3.22
CA PRO A 71 -4.53 -8.99 2.59
C PRO A 71 -4.08 -9.05 1.13
N GLU A 72 -4.75 -8.28 0.27
CA GLU A 72 -4.36 -8.16 -1.12
C GLU A 72 -3.79 -6.77 -1.38
N PRO A 73 -2.83 -6.62 -2.30
CA PRO A 73 -2.29 -5.30 -2.62
C PRO A 73 -3.37 -4.44 -3.25
N ALA A 74 -3.36 -3.14 -2.90
CA ALA A 74 -4.29 -2.20 -3.50
C ALA A 74 -4.01 -2.10 -5.00
N ASP A 75 -5.04 -2.31 -5.82
CA ASP A 75 -4.89 -2.21 -7.26
C ASP A 75 -5.09 -0.75 -7.69
N VAL A 76 -4.05 0.04 -7.49
CA VAL A 76 -4.06 1.48 -7.78
C VAL A 76 -4.29 1.73 -9.27
N ASP A 77 -3.83 0.83 -10.13
CA ASP A 77 -3.94 1.00 -11.57
C ASP A 77 -5.37 0.95 -12.10
N LYS A 78 -6.31 0.42 -11.30
CA LYS A 78 -7.72 0.43 -11.65
C LYS A 78 -8.34 1.83 -11.56
N TYR A 79 -7.66 2.74 -10.89
CA TYR A 79 -8.17 4.08 -10.65
C TYR A 79 -7.48 5.08 -11.56
N SER A 80 -8.29 5.89 -12.26
CA SER A 80 -7.76 6.85 -13.24
C SER A 80 -7.20 8.13 -12.61
N GLY A 81 -7.59 8.41 -11.38
CA GLY A 81 -7.29 9.70 -10.76
C GLY A 81 -8.26 10.80 -11.19
N LYS A 82 -9.28 10.46 -11.98
CA LYS A 82 -10.28 11.42 -12.45
C LYS A 82 -11.68 10.93 -12.09
N PHE A 83 -12.47 11.83 -11.54
CA PHE A 83 -13.89 11.58 -11.31
C PHE A 83 -14.60 12.93 -11.21
N VAL A 84 -15.91 12.92 -11.40
CA VAL A 84 -16.71 14.14 -11.37
C VAL A 84 -17.60 14.13 -10.15
N VAL A 85 -17.58 15.25 -9.42
CA VAL A 85 -18.44 15.45 -8.25
C VAL A 85 -19.33 16.67 -8.51
N ARG A 86 -20.61 16.53 -8.23
CA ARG A 86 -21.55 17.64 -8.30
C ARG A 86 -21.78 18.16 -6.90
N ILE A 87 -21.54 19.44 -6.70
CA ILE A 87 -21.67 20.10 -5.41
C ILE A 87 -22.61 21.30 -5.55
N PRO A 88 -23.18 21.80 -4.42
CA PRO A 88 -23.98 23.03 -4.49
C PRO A 88 -23.16 24.21 -5.02
N LYS A 89 -23.83 25.11 -5.73
CA LYS A 89 -23.16 26.29 -6.30
C LYS A 89 -22.50 27.16 -5.25
N THR A 90 -23.10 27.26 -4.07
CA THR A 90 -22.55 28.02 -2.94
C THR A 90 -21.22 27.41 -2.47
N LEU A 91 -21.12 26.09 -2.40
CA LEU A 91 -19.88 25.42 -2.02
C LEU A 91 -18.82 25.60 -3.11
N HIS A 92 -19.21 25.50 -4.39
CA HIS A 92 -18.30 25.75 -5.50
C HIS A 92 -17.67 27.15 -5.41
N LYS A 93 -18.51 28.16 -5.14
CA LYS A 93 -18.04 29.52 -4.97
C LYS A 93 -17.06 29.63 -3.80
N THR A 94 -17.40 29.06 -2.67
CA THR A 94 -16.57 29.10 -1.46
C THR A 94 -15.19 28.51 -1.68
N ILE A 95 -15.12 27.30 -2.25
CA ILE A 95 -13.82 26.65 -2.48
C ILE A 95 -13.00 27.36 -3.56
N SER A 96 -13.68 27.97 -4.56
CA SER A 96 -12.99 28.77 -5.57
C SER A 96 -12.32 29.99 -4.96
N GLU A 97 -13.01 30.67 -4.07
CA GLU A 97 -12.46 31.83 -3.37
C GLU A 97 -11.30 31.45 -2.46
N GLN A 98 -11.47 30.36 -1.70
CA GLN A 98 -10.43 29.87 -0.79
C GLN A 98 -9.17 29.43 -1.54
N SER A 99 -9.34 28.76 -2.68
CA SER A 99 -8.18 28.35 -3.50
C SER A 99 -7.38 29.55 -3.98
N LYS A 100 -8.06 30.61 -4.39
CA LYS A 100 -7.39 31.85 -4.82
C LYS A 100 -6.63 32.50 -3.67
N MET A 101 -7.22 32.52 -2.48
CA MET A 101 -6.58 33.09 -1.28
C MET A 101 -5.30 32.35 -0.92
N GLU A 102 -5.26 31.04 -1.16
CA GLU A 102 -4.09 30.22 -0.87
C GLU A 102 -3.11 30.15 -2.05
N GLY A 103 -3.43 30.79 -3.16
CA GLY A 103 -2.56 30.77 -4.35
C GLY A 103 -2.54 29.43 -5.08
N LEU A 104 -3.59 28.62 -4.91
CA LEU A 104 -3.69 27.31 -5.52
C LEU A 104 -4.75 27.29 -6.63
N SER A 105 -4.61 26.36 -7.57
CA SER A 105 -5.70 26.08 -8.50
C SER A 105 -6.83 25.40 -7.74
N LEU A 106 -8.06 25.47 -8.27
CA LEU A 106 -9.19 24.79 -7.66
C LEU A 106 -8.92 23.29 -7.52
N ASN A 107 -8.37 22.66 -8.56
CA ASN A 107 -8.04 21.24 -8.52
C ASN A 107 -7.03 20.90 -7.42
N GLN A 108 -6.00 21.72 -7.26
CA GLN A 108 -5.01 21.50 -6.20
C GLN A 108 -5.63 21.65 -4.82
N TYR A 109 -6.45 22.67 -4.65
CA TYR A 109 -7.16 22.91 -3.38
C TYR A 109 -8.02 21.70 -3.02
N VAL A 110 -8.83 21.22 -3.99
CA VAL A 110 -9.72 20.07 -3.76
C VAL A 110 -8.91 18.81 -3.47
N ALA A 111 -7.85 18.55 -4.25
CA ALA A 111 -7.01 17.37 -4.04
C ALA A 111 -6.39 17.36 -2.63
N ASN A 112 -5.87 18.51 -2.20
CA ASN A 112 -5.29 18.64 -0.86
C ASN A 112 -6.34 18.41 0.24
N SER A 113 -7.53 18.94 0.05
CA SER A 113 -8.63 18.79 1.01
C SER A 113 -9.07 17.33 1.12
N LEU A 114 -9.19 16.64 -0.01
CA LEU A 114 -9.55 15.21 -0.04
C LEU A 114 -8.47 14.35 0.62
N ALA A 115 -7.21 14.65 0.35
CA ALA A 115 -6.10 13.94 0.98
C ALA A 115 -6.13 14.09 2.51
N TYR A 116 -6.42 15.28 2.98
CA TYR A 116 -6.53 15.54 4.43
C TYR A 116 -7.66 14.72 5.04
N VAL A 117 -8.85 14.76 4.43
CA VAL A 117 -10.02 14.01 4.92
C VAL A 117 -9.76 12.50 4.90
N ALA A 118 -9.17 12.00 3.82
CA ALA A 118 -8.84 10.57 3.70
C ALA A 118 -7.83 10.15 4.77
N GLY A 119 -6.81 10.98 5.03
CA GLY A 119 -5.82 10.72 6.07
C GLY A 119 -6.46 10.67 7.47
N GLN A 120 -7.39 11.57 7.76
CA GLN A 120 -8.11 11.61 9.03
C GLN A 120 -8.88 10.30 9.26
N LYS A 121 -9.56 9.81 8.24
CA LYS A 121 -10.33 8.57 8.35
C LYS A 121 -9.45 7.35 8.53
N GLN A 122 -8.28 7.32 7.88
CA GLN A 122 -7.33 6.24 8.06
C GLN A 122 -6.83 6.16 9.51
N ILE A 123 -6.56 7.32 10.12
CA ILE A 123 -6.13 7.39 11.52
C ILE A 123 -7.23 6.83 12.43
N LEU A 124 -8.49 7.18 12.18
CA LEU A 124 -9.61 6.68 12.96
C LEU A 124 -9.81 5.17 12.81
N LEU A 125 -9.61 4.64 11.60
CA LEU A 125 -9.77 3.21 11.33
C LEU A 125 -8.63 2.36 11.89
N SER A 126 -7.46 2.95 12.10
CA SER A 126 -6.28 2.23 12.58
C SER A 126 -6.22 2.09 14.11
N LYS A 127 -7.16 2.68 14.82
CA LYS A 127 -7.23 2.59 16.30
C LYS A 127 -7.91 1.33 16.79
#